data_8f9c46b9af9187084e7b5f5cfd08b6e5
#
_entry.id   8f9c46b9af9187084e7b5f5cfd08b6e5
#
_cell.length_a   1.000
_cell.length_b   1.000
_cell.length_c   1.000
_cell.angle_alpha   90.00
_cell.angle_beta   90.00
_cell.angle_gamma   90.00
#
_symmetry.space_group_name_H-M   'P 1'
#
loop_
_entity.id
_entity.type
_entity.pdbx_description
1 polymer ?
#
loop_
_entity_poly.entity_id
_entity_poly.type
_entity_poly.pdbx_seq_one_letter_code
_entity_poly.pdbx_strand_id
1 'polypeptide(L)' 'MQKPIAVQRRDIIASTGPTIYGIKRNDKVRSPRGETFAFLGVCDGIAHLEREDKTKGQPFMEVDSEDFSDWRKI' A
#
# COMPACT_ATOMS: atom_id res chain seq x y z
N MET A 1 7.62 1.00 22.38
CA MET A 1 8.62 0.18 21.77
C MET A 1 8.18 -0.27 20.40
N GLN A 2 9.08 -0.30 19.49
CA GLN A 2 8.71 -0.66 18.15
C GLN A 2 8.61 -2.14 17.98
N LYS A 3 7.69 -2.56 17.15
CA LYS A 3 7.56 -3.96 16.81
C LYS A 3 8.66 -4.30 15.83
N PRO A 4 9.45 -5.34 16.11
CA PRO A 4 10.56 -5.68 15.21
C PRO A 4 10.12 -5.91 13.77
N ILE A 5 8.98 -6.55 13.58
CA ILE A 5 8.50 -6.83 12.24
C ILE A 5 8.19 -5.55 11.48
N ALA A 6 7.53 -4.61 12.13
CA ALA A 6 7.19 -3.34 11.49
C ALA A 6 8.45 -2.54 11.13
N VAL A 7 9.44 -2.56 12.02
CA VAL A 7 10.71 -1.88 11.76
C VAL A 7 11.41 -2.53 10.57
N GLN A 8 11.43 -3.85 10.52
CA GLN A 8 12.09 -4.56 9.42
C GLN A 8 11.44 -4.24 8.08
N ARG A 9 10.11 -4.17 8.05
CA ARG A 9 9.40 -3.85 6.83
C ARG A 9 9.72 -2.44 6.37
N ARG A 10 9.77 -1.52 7.31
CA ARG A 10 10.08 -0.14 6.98
C ARG A 10 11.49 -0.03 6.40
N ASP A 11 12.43 -0.74 6.99
CA ASP A 11 13.81 -0.72 6.53
C ASP A 11 13.92 -1.28 5.12
N ILE A 12 13.23 -2.38 4.85
CA ILE A 12 13.24 -2.98 3.53
C ILE A 12 12.64 -2.02 2.50
N ILE A 13 11.51 -1.42 2.83
CA ILE A 13 10.84 -0.49 1.94
C ILE A 13 11.73 0.73 1.69
N ALA A 14 12.34 1.26 2.73
CA ALA A 14 13.19 2.41 2.61
C ALA A 14 14.41 2.12 1.73
N SER A 15 14.96 0.93 1.81
CA SER A 15 16.13 0.58 1.02
C SER A 15 15.79 0.33 -0.44
N THR A 16 14.55 -0.02 -0.76
CA THR A 16 14.12 -0.27 -2.13
C THR A 16 13.31 0.87 -2.72
N GLY A 17 13.08 1.95 -1.95
CA GLY A 17 12.27 3.07 -2.37
C GLY A 17 10.79 2.81 -2.06
N PRO A 18 9.87 3.58 -2.65
CA PRO A 18 8.44 3.49 -2.32
C PRO A 18 7.77 2.28 -2.96
N THR A 19 8.33 1.09 -2.78
CA THR A 19 7.79 -0.16 -3.30
C THR A 19 7.47 -1.11 -2.16
N ILE A 20 6.47 -1.96 -2.36
CA ILE A 20 6.13 -3.00 -1.40
C ILE A 20 5.51 -4.16 -2.17
N TYR A 21 5.97 -5.39 -1.89
CA TYR A 21 5.45 -6.60 -2.55
C TYR A 21 5.53 -6.49 -4.08
N GLY A 22 6.58 -5.84 -4.60
CA GLY A 22 6.73 -5.67 -6.04
C GLY A 22 5.84 -4.59 -6.65
N ILE A 23 5.10 -3.86 -5.82
CA ILE A 23 4.19 -2.81 -6.27
C ILE A 23 4.87 -1.47 -6.04
N LYS A 24 4.87 -0.62 -7.07
CA LYS A 24 5.54 0.67 -7.01
C LYS A 24 4.55 1.78 -7.35
N ARG A 25 4.98 3.00 -7.16
CA ARG A 25 4.12 4.18 -7.38
C ARG A 25 3.52 4.16 -8.77
N ASN A 26 2.24 4.47 -8.83
CA ASN A 26 1.40 4.52 -10.02
C ASN A 26 0.95 3.16 -10.53
N ASP A 27 1.39 2.06 -9.93
CA ASP A 27 0.82 0.76 -10.26
C ASP A 27 -0.63 0.70 -9.80
N LYS A 28 -1.44 0.01 -10.57
CA LYS A 28 -2.83 -0.23 -10.18
C LYS A 28 -2.91 -1.50 -9.35
N VAL A 29 -3.73 -1.45 -8.32
CA VAL A 29 -3.91 -2.58 -7.42
C VAL A 29 -5.39 -2.80 -7.17
N ARG A 30 -5.74 -4.02 -6.83
CA ARG A 30 -7.12 -4.37 -6.51
C ARG A 30 -7.20 -4.79 -5.06
N SER A 31 -8.17 -4.23 -4.35
CA SER A 31 -8.40 -4.58 -2.96
C SER A 31 -9.04 -5.96 -2.85
N PRO A 32 -9.04 -6.57 -1.66
CA PRO A 32 -9.76 -7.83 -1.45
C PRO A 32 -11.24 -7.75 -1.80
N ARG A 33 -11.82 -6.56 -1.77
CA ARG A 33 -13.22 -6.36 -2.13
C ARG A 33 -13.41 -6.15 -3.64
N GLY A 34 -12.34 -6.12 -4.41
CA GLY A 34 -12.44 -5.94 -5.86
C GLY A 34 -12.41 -4.51 -6.34
N GLU A 35 -12.13 -3.55 -5.46
CA GLU A 35 -12.01 -2.15 -5.86
C GLU A 35 -10.61 -1.86 -6.37
N THR A 36 -10.51 -0.94 -7.32
CA THR A 36 -9.23 -0.61 -7.94
C THR A 36 -8.72 0.71 -7.38
N PHE A 37 -7.42 0.72 -7.06
CA PHE A 37 -6.73 1.87 -6.52
C PHE A 37 -5.41 2.06 -7.24
N ALA A 38 -4.90 3.28 -7.23
CA ALA A 38 -3.53 3.55 -7.65
C ALA A 38 -2.65 3.57 -6.40
N PHE A 39 -1.53 2.88 -6.46
CA PHE A 39 -0.60 2.85 -5.35
C PHE A 39 0.23 4.14 -5.35
N LEU A 40 0.30 4.81 -4.21
CA LEU A 40 1.03 6.07 -4.10
C LEU A 40 2.39 5.91 -3.43
N GLY A 41 2.52 4.96 -2.52
CA GLY A 41 3.76 4.74 -1.82
C GLY A 41 3.52 4.20 -0.42
N VAL A 42 4.61 3.99 0.31
CA VAL A 42 4.57 3.50 1.68
C VAL A 42 5.33 4.47 2.56
N CYS A 43 4.74 4.81 3.69
CA CYS A 43 5.36 5.67 4.67
C CYS A 43 5.05 5.11 6.06
N ASP A 44 6.10 4.88 6.85
CA ASP A 44 5.97 4.37 8.23
C ASP A 44 5.16 3.07 8.30
N GLY A 45 5.33 2.20 7.33
CA GLY A 45 4.62 0.93 7.31
C GLY A 45 3.17 1.03 6.87
N ILE A 46 2.76 2.17 6.33
CA ILE A 46 1.40 2.41 5.86
C ILE A 46 1.43 2.60 4.35
N ALA A 47 0.67 1.80 3.64
CA ALA A 47 0.50 1.96 2.20
C ALA A 47 -0.55 3.02 1.93
N HIS A 48 -0.25 3.94 1.04
CA HIS A 48 -1.15 5.03 0.67
C HIS A 48 -1.67 4.78 -0.72
N LEU A 49 -2.98 4.90 -0.88
CA LEU A 49 -3.66 4.52 -2.11
C LEU A 49 -4.65 5.60 -2.50
N GLU A 50 -4.88 5.73 -3.80
CA GLU A 50 -5.88 6.64 -4.32
C GLU A 50 -6.94 5.84 -5.06
N ARG A 51 -8.20 6.01 -4.65
CA ARG A 51 -9.31 5.27 -5.25
C ARG A 51 -9.55 5.74 -6.67
N GLU A 52 -9.69 4.80 -7.59
CA GLU A 52 -9.96 5.15 -8.99
C GLU A 52 -11.35 5.71 -9.16
N ASP A 53 -12.35 5.05 -8.59
CA ASP A 53 -13.73 5.49 -8.69
C ASP A 53 -14.08 6.28 -7.45
N LYS A 54 -13.93 7.59 -7.54
CA LYS A 54 -14.10 8.48 -6.39
C LYS A 54 -15.53 8.63 -5.95
N THR A 55 -16.47 8.06 -6.72
CA THR A 55 -17.88 8.07 -6.30
C THR A 55 -18.19 6.97 -5.30
N LYS A 56 -17.29 6.02 -5.09
CA LYS A 56 -17.54 4.86 -4.26
C LYS A 56 -17.06 4.99 -2.83
N GLY A 57 -16.49 6.12 -2.47
CA GLY A 57 -16.03 6.33 -1.11
C GLY A 57 -14.93 7.34 -1.03
N GLN A 58 -14.18 7.28 0.06
CA GLN A 58 -13.08 8.21 0.29
C GLN A 58 -12.06 8.12 -0.85
N PRO A 59 -11.58 9.26 -1.35
CA PRO A 59 -10.62 9.25 -2.46
C PRO A 59 -9.29 8.63 -2.09
N PHE A 60 -8.88 8.74 -0.83
CA PHE A 60 -7.59 8.21 -0.39
C PHE A 60 -7.80 7.18 0.69
N MET A 61 -6.95 6.17 0.71
CA MET A 61 -7.03 5.11 1.68
C MET A 61 -5.65 4.79 2.21
N GLU A 62 -5.58 4.49 3.50
CA GLU A 62 -4.36 4.04 4.14
C GLU A 62 -4.55 2.61 4.58
N VAL A 63 -3.58 1.75 4.25
CA VAL A 63 -3.64 0.34 4.58
C VAL A 63 -2.33 -0.04 5.24
N ASP A 64 -2.42 -0.70 6.39
CA ASP A 64 -1.24 -1.23 7.05
C ASP A 64 -0.52 -2.16 6.08
N SER A 65 0.81 -2.07 6.02
CA SER A 65 1.56 -2.86 5.06
C SER A 65 1.35 -4.36 5.23
N GLU A 66 1.02 -4.81 6.44
CA GLU A 66 0.71 -6.22 6.65
C GLU A 66 -0.59 -6.62 5.98
N ASP A 67 -1.59 -5.76 6.06
CA ASP A 67 -2.87 -6.02 5.42
C ASP A 67 -2.79 -5.85 3.91
N PHE A 68 -1.88 -5.02 3.46
CA PHE A 68 -1.71 -4.78 2.03
C PHE A 68 -1.24 -6.03 1.28
N SER A 69 -0.72 -7.02 2.00
CA SER A 69 -0.31 -8.28 1.38
C SER A 69 -1.47 -9.03 0.71
N ASP A 70 -2.71 -8.71 1.09
CA ASP A 70 -3.89 -9.32 0.48
C ASP A 70 -4.33 -8.61 -0.79
N TRP A 71 -3.73 -7.49 -1.12
CA TRP A 71 -4.04 -6.75 -2.34
C TRP A 71 -3.25 -7.32 -3.50
N ARG A 72 -3.74 -7.12 -4.71
CA ARG A 72 -3.10 -7.67 -5.90
C ARG A 72 -2.79 -6.58 -6.90
N LYS A 73 -1.62 -6.69 -7.51
CA LYS A 73 -1.26 -5.83 -8.62
C LYS A 73 -2.05 -6.27 -9.86
N ILE A 74 -2.60 -5.32 -10.55
CA ILE A 74 -3.36 -5.58 -11.79
C ILE A 74 -2.41 -5.56 -12.98
#